data_8aff9a0638bd481dad87da9dcb776b5c
#
_entry.id   8aff9a0638bd481dad87da9dcb776b5c
#
_cell.length_a   1.000
_cell.length_b   1.000
_cell.length_c   1.000
_cell.angle_alpha   90.00
_cell.angle_beta   90.00
_cell.angle_gamma   90.00
#
_symmetry.space_group_name_H-M   'P 1'
#
loop_
_entity.id
_entity.type
_entity.pdbx_description
1 polymer ?
#
loop_
_entity_poly.entity_id
_entity_poly.type
_entity_poly.pdbx_seq_one_letter_code
_entity_poly.pdbx_strand_id
1 'polypeptide(L)'
;MRTVEYRVLAEEDEQVVSRLGLGVGRRPGRVLAFLALRDEDPTAREEPATGLVIRLGTGLGREAVIDALATLDDRGLLTESTLDLERSAGGRPPTAWRAADDLDGSVEAADRSNARVLVERALSMATAEEGTEPGPTDRVRLALNWLPNGLQLPFYATDFGAELDLDVSIDHHRGSERSLAAVIEGEADVGLVGAATLARARESGDPIVPLAVVYQRAMTVLYTERERFGEPLSRLDQLEGRRIGMPPDAESRLLARLFLAQAGLEAIETVEIEGEEADALLAGDADVVTGSVSDPRELRAAGETIDVLTIAEHFPIYGPTLAVRPGTLRSRREPLERFLVGTIRGWATALGATGEVAARVTDSIGSDDPAALTRTFERAASEFGESKASRERGWGHHDEEGWERLHTALRRTSLANGG
;
A
#
# COMPACT_ATOMS: atom_id res chain seq x y z
N MET A 1 -47.44 -13.28 -10.92
CA MET A 1 -46.08 -13.46 -10.44
C MET A 1 -45.24 -12.42 -11.16
N ARG A 2 -44.93 -11.28 -10.57
CA ARG A 2 -44.00 -10.31 -11.15
C ARG A 2 -42.62 -10.93 -11.12
N THR A 3 -41.99 -11.12 -12.26
CA THR A 3 -40.56 -11.43 -12.37
C THR A 3 -39.85 -10.20 -11.80
N VAL A 4 -39.41 -10.26 -10.54
CA VAL A 4 -38.51 -9.24 -9.99
C VAL A 4 -37.17 -9.49 -10.66
N GLU A 5 -36.79 -8.66 -11.60
CA GLU A 5 -35.46 -8.66 -12.14
C GLU A 5 -34.52 -8.20 -11.03
N TYR A 6 -33.76 -9.15 -10.49
CA TYR A 6 -32.71 -8.83 -9.52
C TYR A 6 -31.49 -8.32 -10.26
N ARG A 7 -31.00 -7.13 -9.90
CA ARG A 7 -29.67 -6.69 -10.34
C ARG A 7 -28.65 -7.70 -9.83
N VAL A 8 -27.72 -8.10 -10.70
CA VAL A 8 -26.54 -8.90 -10.36
C VAL A 8 -25.34 -8.10 -10.84
N LEU A 9 -24.29 -8.00 -10.02
CA LEU A 9 -23.05 -7.33 -10.42
C LEU A 9 -22.44 -8.06 -11.62
N ALA A 10 -22.22 -7.31 -12.70
CA ALA A 10 -21.64 -7.78 -13.95
C ALA A 10 -20.14 -7.39 -14.04
N GLU A 11 -19.48 -7.79 -15.10
CA GLU A 11 -18.07 -7.46 -15.34
C GLU A 11 -17.82 -5.94 -15.42
N GLU A 12 -18.77 -5.20 -15.98
CA GLU A 12 -18.75 -3.74 -16.06
C GLU A 12 -18.78 -3.04 -14.68
N ASP A 13 -19.32 -3.69 -13.64
CA ASP A 13 -19.37 -3.15 -12.28
C ASP A 13 -18.06 -3.39 -11.49
N GLU A 14 -17.12 -4.22 -12.00
CA GLU A 14 -15.89 -4.58 -11.27
C GLU A 14 -14.97 -3.38 -11.01
N GLN A 15 -15.04 -2.34 -11.83
CA GLN A 15 -14.31 -1.10 -11.59
C GLN A 15 -14.83 -0.38 -10.33
N VAL A 16 -16.14 -0.32 -10.17
CA VAL A 16 -16.79 0.26 -8.97
C VAL A 16 -16.49 -0.59 -7.73
N VAL A 17 -16.59 -1.92 -7.86
CA VAL A 17 -16.23 -2.86 -6.79
C VAL A 17 -14.78 -2.68 -6.34
N SER A 18 -13.85 -2.57 -7.29
CA SER A 18 -12.43 -2.38 -6.99
C SER A 18 -12.18 -1.02 -6.34
N ARG A 19 -12.85 0.04 -6.82
CA ARG A 19 -12.75 1.40 -6.26
C ARG A 19 -13.21 1.46 -4.80
N LEU A 20 -14.39 0.93 -4.49
CA LEU A 20 -14.90 0.85 -3.13
C LEU A 20 -14.05 -0.10 -2.26
N GLY A 21 -13.50 -1.14 -2.86
CA GLY A 21 -12.60 -2.08 -2.19
C GLY A 21 -11.33 -1.45 -1.64
N LEU A 22 -10.84 -0.36 -2.22
CA LEU A 22 -9.71 0.41 -1.66
C LEU A 22 -10.07 1.01 -0.29
N GLY A 23 -11.32 1.46 -0.10
CA GLY A 23 -11.77 2.03 1.16
C GLY A 23 -12.10 0.99 2.24
N VAL A 24 -12.70 -0.14 1.89
CA VAL A 24 -13.28 -1.06 2.88
C VAL A 24 -12.85 -2.51 2.76
N GLY A 25 -12.04 -2.85 1.77
CA GLY A 25 -11.69 -4.22 1.41
C GLY A 25 -12.62 -4.81 0.34
N ARG A 26 -12.15 -5.85 -0.37
CA ARG A 26 -12.83 -6.39 -1.56
C ARG A 26 -14.24 -6.89 -1.31
N ARG A 27 -14.46 -7.66 -0.24
CA ARG A 27 -15.79 -8.24 0.04
C ARG A 27 -16.78 -7.19 0.50
N PRO A 28 -16.48 -6.33 1.51
CA PRO A 28 -17.35 -5.21 1.85
C PRO A 28 -17.57 -4.25 0.68
N GLY A 29 -16.53 -3.93 -0.09
CA GLY A 29 -16.63 -3.09 -1.29
C GLY A 29 -17.58 -3.67 -2.33
N ARG A 30 -17.58 -4.98 -2.54
CA ARG A 30 -18.53 -5.66 -3.45
C ARG A 30 -19.98 -5.57 -2.96
N VAL A 31 -20.20 -5.70 -1.64
CA VAL A 31 -21.54 -5.53 -1.06
C VAL A 31 -22.00 -4.07 -1.16
N LEU A 32 -21.13 -3.12 -0.83
CA LEU A 32 -21.45 -1.69 -0.91
C LEU A 32 -21.72 -1.24 -2.36
N ALA A 33 -20.90 -1.70 -3.31
CA ALA A 33 -21.12 -1.47 -4.75
C ALA A 33 -22.49 -1.97 -5.21
N PHE A 34 -22.84 -3.19 -4.82
CA PHE A 34 -24.15 -3.76 -5.14
C PHE A 34 -25.30 -2.90 -4.59
N LEU A 35 -25.21 -2.47 -3.33
CA LEU A 35 -26.25 -1.66 -2.69
C LEU A 35 -26.37 -0.27 -3.33
N ALA A 36 -25.25 0.43 -3.52
CA ALA A 36 -25.23 1.76 -4.12
C ALA A 36 -25.75 1.74 -5.57
N LEU A 37 -25.24 0.84 -6.41
CA LEU A 37 -25.69 0.69 -7.79
C LEU A 37 -27.17 0.24 -7.90
N ARG A 38 -27.66 -0.56 -6.94
CA ARG A 38 -29.06 -0.94 -6.89
C ARG A 38 -29.96 0.23 -6.54
N ASP A 39 -29.53 1.12 -5.67
CA ASP A 39 -30.30 2.30 -5.27
C ASP A 39 -30.37 3.36 -6.39
N GLU A 40 -29.46 3.32 -7.37
CA GLU A 40 -29.53 4.11 -8.60
C GLU A 40 -30.51 3.53 -9.64
N ASP A 41 -30.79 2.21 -9.59
CA ASP A 41 -31.71 1.56 -10.52
C ASP A 41 -33.16 1.88 -10.16
N PRO A 42 -33.91 2.60 -11.03
CA PRO A 42 -35.29 2.99 -10.76
C PRO A 42 -36.23 1.81 -10.50
N THR A 43 -35.89 0.62 -11.00
CA THR A 43 -36.74 -0.58 -10.90
C THR A 43 -36.48 -1.36 -9.60
N ALA A 44 -35.29 -1.22 -9.03
CA ALA A 44 -34.85 -1.94 -7.83
C ALA A 44 -34.87 -1.07 -6.55
N ARG A 45 -35.04 0.25 -6.70
CA ARG A 45 -34.90 1.26 -5.65
C ARG A 45 -36.00 1.22 -4.57
N GLU A 46 -37.15 0.64 -4.85
CA GLU A 46 -38.32 0.74 -3.95
C GLU A 46 -38.16 0.00 -2.64
N GLU A 47 -37.40 -1.11 -2.59
CA GLU A 47 -37.24 -1.92 -1.38
C GLU A 47 -35.76 -2.09 -0.97
N PRO A 48 -35.42 -2.03 0.33
CA PRO A 48 -34.09 -2.39 0.83
C PRO A 48 -33.72 -3.83 0.49
N ALA A 49 -32.43 -4.14 0.38
CA ALA A 49 -31.96 -5.46 0.01
C ALA A 49 -31.82 -6.37 1.23
N THR A 50 -32.49 -7.53 1.24
CA THR A 50 -32.26 -8.58 2.26
C THR A 50 -30.93 -9.27 2.02
N GLY A 51 -30.40 -9.96 3.06
CA GLY A 51 -29.17 -10.73 2.92
C GLY A 51 -29.22 -11.81 1.81
N LEU A 52 -30.40 -12.32 1.45
CA LEU A 52 -30.57 -13.23 0.30
C LEU A 52 -30.39 -12.46 -1.02
N VAL A 53 -31.00 -11.30 -1.16
CA VAL A 53 -30.86 -10.45 -2.36
C VAL A 53 -29.41 -10.03 -2.57
N ILE A 54 -28.72 -9.62 -1.51
CA ILE A 54 -27.30 -9.26 -1.53
C ILE A 54 -26.44 -10.45 -1.97
N ARG A 55 -26.70 -11.64 -1.45
CA ARG A 55 -25.99 -12.87 -1.87
C ARG A 55 -26.14 -13.16 -3.36
N LEU A 56 -27.37 -13.08 -3.86
CA LEU A 56 -27.67 -13.33 -5.28
C LEU A 56 -27.03 -12.26 -6.17
N GLY A 57 -27.11 -10.99 -5.77
CA GLY A 57 -26.58 -9.87 -6.54
C GLY A 57 -25.06 -9.79 -6.55
N THR A 58 -24.40 -10.19 -5.47
CA THR A 58 -22.93 -10.14 -5.33
C THR A 58 -22.22 -11.43 -5.69
N GLY A 59 -22.93 -12.57 -5.71
CA GLY A 59 -22.33 -13.90 -5.87
C GLY A 59 -21.55 -14.38 -4.63
N LEU A 60 -21.60 -13.67 -3.50
CA LEU A 60 -20.90 -14.03 -2.27
C LEU A 60 -21.63 -15.11 -1.48
N GLY A 61 -20.88 -15.93 -0.74
CA GLY A 61 -21.44 -16.89 0.22
C GLY A 61 -22.09 -16.19 1.43
N ARG A 62 -22.93 -16.93 2.18
CA ARG A 62 -23.69 -16.39 3.31
C ARG A 62 -22.79 -15.73 4.38
N GLU A 63 -21.74 -16.40 4.80
CA GLU A 63 -20.81 -15.91 5.83
C GLU A 63 -20.11 -14.64 5.35
N ALA A 64 -19.61 -14.64 4.11
CA ALA A 64 -18.94 -13.47 3.53
C ALA A 64 -19.86 -12.24 3.45
N VAL A 65 -21.17 -12.41 3.22
CA VAL A 65 -22.13 -11.30 3.24
C VAL A 65 -22.38 -10.83 4.67
N ILE A 66 -22.50 -11.74 5.64
CA ILE A 66 -22.67 -11.38 7.06
C ILE A 66 -21.48 -10.56 7.54
N ASP A 67 -20.26 -11.02 7.30
CA ASP A 67 -19.03 -10.33 7.70
C ASP A 67 -18.89 -8.96 7.01
N ALA A 68 -19.22 -8.89 5.72
CA ALA A 68 -19.20 -7.66 4.97
C ALA A 68 -20.22 -6.64 5.50
N LEU A 69 -21.45 -7.07 5.78
CA LEU A 69 -22.48 -6.21 6.35
C LEU A 69 -22.08 -5.69 7.73
N ALA A 70 -21.54 -6.54 8.59
CA ALA A 70 -21.05 -6.12 9.90
C ALA A 70 -19.93 -5.08 9.78
N THR A 71 -18.98 -5.30 8.87
CA THR A 71 -17.89 -4.34 8.60
C THR A 71 -18.42 -2.99 8.10
N LEU A 72 -19.40 -3.00 7.20
CA LEU A 72 -19.97 -1.78 6.63
C LEU A 72 -20.84 -1.03 7.63
N ASP A 73 -21.58 -1.75 8.48
CA ASP A 73 -22.41 -1.19 9.53
C ASP A 73 -21.55 -0.53 10.62
N ASP A 74 -20.51 -1.21 11.11
CA ASP A 74 -19.55 -0.66 12.07
C ASP A 74 -18.87 0.64 11.55
N ARG A 75 -18.76 0.77 10.23
CA ARG A 75 -18.21 1.96 9.57
C ARG A 75 -19.24 3.03 9.23
N GLY A 76 -20.53 2.77 9.52
CA GLY A 76 -21.63 3.71 9.23
C GLY A 76 -21.93 3.89 7.74
N LEU A 77 -21.63 2.89 6.91
CA LEU A 77 -21.80 2.94 5.45
C LEU A 77 -23.13 2.32 4.99
N LEU A 78 -23.95 1.82 5.93
CA LEU A 78 -25.25 1.19 5.67
C LEU A 78 -26.36 1.87 6.47
N THR A 79 -27.56 1.77 5.92
CA THR A 79 -28.81 2.01 6.63
C THR A 79 -29.58 0.70 6.75
N GLU A 80 -29.80 0.26 7.99
CA GLU A 80 -30.60 -0.93 8.30
C GLU A 80 -32.09 -0.59 8.38
N SER A 81 -32.95 -1.48 7.87
CA SER A 81 -34.39 -1.39 7.94
C SER A 81 -35.03 -2.76 8.09
N THR A 82 -36.27 -2.79 8.51
CA THR A 82 -37.07 -4.04 8.61
C THR A 82 -38.11 -4.02 7.51
N LEU A 83 -38.18 -5.06 6.68
CA LEU A 83 -39.21 -5.17 5.66
C LEU A 83 -40.56 -5.51 6.30
N ASP A 84 -41.56 -4.68 6.06
CA ASP A 84 -42.92 -4.95 6.44
C ASP A 84 -43.56 -5.88 5.40
N LEU A 85 -43.35 -7.18 5.60
CA LEU A 85 -44.00 -8.20 4.76
C LEU A 85 -45.46 -8.31 5.19
N GLU A 86 -46.38 -7.92 4.30
CA GLU A 86 -47.80 -8.16 4.51
C GLU A 86 -48.01 -9.64 4.95
N ARG A 87 -48.63 -9.78 6.09
CA ARG A 87 -48.93 -10.97 6.92
C ARG A 87 -49.21 -12.25 6.12
N SER A 88 -48.23 -13.12 5.97
CA SER A 88 -48.50 -14.47 5.47
C SER A 88 -47.72 -15.61 6.15
N ALA A 89 -46.78 -15.39 7.04
CA ALA A 89 -46.17 -16.47 7.81
C ALA A 89 -45.62 -15.89 9.11
N GLY A 90 -46.03 -16.40 10.25
CA GLY A 90 -45.59 -15.99 11.59
C GLY A 90 -44.09 -16.17 11.79
N GLY A 91 -43.30 -15.18 11.43
CA GLY A 91 -41.88 -15.08 11.59
C GLY A 91 -41.43 -13.63 11.88
N ARG A 92 -40.24 -13.45 12.41
CA ARG A 92 -39.64 -12.11 12.58
C ARG A 92 -39.42 -11.51 11.17
N PRO A 93 -39.84 -10.24 10.96
CA PRO A 93 -39.57 -9.55 9.70
C PRO A 93 -38.08 -9.59 9.36
N PRO A 94 -37.69 -9.82 8.07
CA PRO A 94 -36.30 -9.87 7.69
C PRO A 94 -35.66 -8.48 7.75
N THR A 95 -34.43 -8.45 8.24
CA THR A 95 -33.57 -7.28 8.16
C THR A 95 -33.15 -7.05 6.69
N ALA A 96 -33.11 -5.80 6.29
CA ALA A 96 -32.69 -5.37 4.96
C ALA A 96 -31.83 -4.11 5.04
N TRP A 97 -30.99 -3.89 4.05
CA TRP A 97 -29.98 -2.83 4.03
C TRP A 97 -30.01 -2.02 2.74
N ARG A 98 -29.60 -0.77 2.84
CA ARG A 98 -29.27 0.14 1.75
C ARG A 98 -27.86 0.69 1.95
N ALA A 99 -27.21 1.21 0.91
CA ALA A 99 -26.09 2.12 1.08
C ALA A 99 -26.59 3.37 1.86
N ALA A 100 -25.73 3.93 2.71
CA ALA A 100 -26.08 5.15 3.47
C ALA A 100 -26.16 6.38 2.56
N ASP A 101 -25.35 6.39 1.49
CA ASP A 101 -25.25 7.46 0.49
C ASP A 101 -25.42 6.88 -0.93
N ASP A 102 -25.53 7.76 -1.92
CA ASP A 102 -25.41 7.41 -3.33
C ASP A 102 -24.00 6.84 -3.66
N LEU A 103 -23.74 6.51 -4.91
CA LEU A 103 -22.48 5.87 -5.29
C LEU A 103 -21.28 6.76 -4.98
N ASP A 104 -21.30 8.03 -5.37
CA ASP A 104 -20.20 8.97 -5.14
C ASP A 104 -20.00 9.23 -3.65
N GLY A 105 -21.07 9.44 -2.90
CA GLY A 105 -21.04 9.57 -1.46
C GLY A 105 -20.52 8.31 -0.76
N SER A 106 -20.89 7.13 -1.24
CA SER A 106 -20.39 5.84 -0.73
C SER A 106 -18.89 5.68 -0.94
N VAL A 107 -18.35 6.13 -2.09
CA VAL A 107 -16.90 6.13 -2.38
C VAL A 107 -16.18 7.08 -1.41
N GLU A 108 -16.70 8.29 -1.24
CA GLU A 108 -16.10 9.28 -0.34
C GLU A 108 -16.15 8.81 1.12
N ALA A 109 -17.26 8.27 1.56
CA ALA A 109 -17.43 7.75 2.92
C ALA A 109 -16.51 6.54 3.19
N ALA A 110 -16.32 5.66 2.20
CA ALA A 110 -15.41 4.52 2.28
C ALA A 110 -13.94 4.99 2.45
N ASP A 111 -13.50 5.98 1.66
CA ASP A 111 -12.15 6.55 1.76
C ASP A 111 -11.91 7.21 3.14
N ARG A 112 -12.87 8.04 3.59
CA ARG A 112 -12.79 8.67 4.92
C ARG A 112 -12.77 7.65 6.05
N SER A 113 -13.58 6.61 5.94
CA SER A 113 -13.60 5.52 6.93
C SER A 113 -12.25 4.80 6.97
N ASN A 114 -11.65 4.51 5.81
CA ASN A 114 -10.34 3.88 5.76
C ASN A 114 -9.25 4.77 6.37
N ALA A 115 -9.20 6.04 5.99
CA ALA A 115 -8.25 7.01 6.54
C ALA A 115 -8.33 7.06 8.08
N ARG A 116 -9.55 7.09 8.64
CA ARG A 116 -9.78 7.06 10.09
C ARG A 116 -9.24 5.78 10.73
N VAL A 117 -9.53 4.62 10.14
CA VAL A 117 -9.03 3.32 10.64
C VAL A 117 -7.51 3.28 10.65
N LEU A 118 -6.84 3.80 9.61
CA LEU A 118 -5.38 3.85 9.54
C LEU A 118 -4.79 4.77 10.62
N VAL A 119 -5.38 5.96 10.83
CA VAL A 119 -4.97 6.90 11.88
C VAL A 119 -5.18 6.30 13.28
N GLU A 120 -6.32 5.67 13.55
CA GLU A 120 -6.59 5.01 14.83
C GLU A 120 -5.63 3.86 15.11
N ARG A 121 -5.31 3.09 14.07
CA ARG A 121 -4.30 2.04 14.18
C ARG A 121 -2.93 2.60 14.50
N ALA A 122 -2.47 3.63 13.80
CA ALA A 122 -1.20 4.29 14.08
C ALA A 122 -1.17 4.83 15.52
N LEU A 123 -2.27 5.42 16.00
CA LEU A 123 -2.42 5.87 17.39
C LEU A 123 -2.30 4.72 18.40
N SER A 124 -2.85 3.54 18.10
CA SER A 124 -2.71 2.37 18.98
C SER A 124 -1.29 1.84 19.09
N MET A 125 -0.44 2.10 18.09
CA MET A 125 0.97 1.73 18.05
C MET A 125 1.90 2.81 18.65
N ALA A 126 1.36 3.99 18.94
CA ALA A 126 2.11 5.11 19.50
C ALA A 126 2.31 4.95 21.02
N THR A 127 3.52 5.19 21.49
CA THR A 127 3.82 5.26 22.93
C THR A 127 3.31 6.57 23.56
N ALA A 128 3.04 6.58 24.86
CA ALA A 128 2.23 7.62 25.53
C ALA A 128 2.89 9.00 25.70
N GLU A 129 4.19 9.18 25.45
CA GLU A 129 4.99 10.27 26.07
C GLU A 129 5.45 11.41 25.16
N GLU A 130 4.81 11.72 24.04
CA GLU A 130 5.20 12.89 23.25
C GLU A 130 4.18 14.00 23.29
N GLY A 131 4.71 15.21 23.58
CA GLY A 131 3.94 16.45 23.61
C GLY A 131 3.23 16.76 22.28
N THR A 132 2.05 17.34 22.37
CA THR A 132 1.30 17.86 21.24
C THR A 132 1.92 19.19 20.79
N GLU A 133 2.53 19.23 19.60
CA GLU A 133 2.85 20.49 18.94
C GLU A 133 1.66 20.91 18.05
N PRO A 134 1.03 22.05 18.33
CA PRO A 134 0.00 22.59 17.47
C PRO A 134 0.63 23.04 16.13
N GLY A 135 0.21 22.42 15.04
CA GLY A 135 0.58 22.80 13.67
C GLY A 135 -0.60 23.34 12.87
N PRO A 136 -0.37 23.94 11.69
CA PRO A 136 -1.43 24.38 10.81
C PRO A 136 -2.34 23.21 10.42
N THR A 137 -3.65 23.45 10.37
CA THR A 137 -4.67 22.41 10.13
C THR A 137 -4.95 22.16 8.65
N ASP A 138 -4.37 22.95 7.77
CA ASP A 138 -4.62 23.00 6.32
C ASP A 138 -3.40 22.63 5.47
N ARG A 139 -2.31 22.18 6.10
CA ARG A 139 -1.06 21.86 5.38
C ARG A 139 -0.49 20.53 5.84
N VAL A 140 0.11 19.74 4.91
CA VAL A 140 0.92 18.56 5.19
C VAL A 140 2.21 18.60 4.37
N ARG A 141 3.36 18.38 5.03
CA ARG A 141 4.67 18.24 4.38
C ARG A 141 5.00 16.77 4.26
N LEU A 142 5.16 16.30 3.02
CA LEU A 142 5.48 14.90 2.70
C LEU A 142 6.94 14.79 2.25
N ALA A 143 7.75 14.00 2.96
CA ALA A 143 9.10 13.60 2.57
C ALA A 143 9.06 12.27 1.82
N LEU A 144 9.38 12.26 0.53
CA LEU A 144 9.49 11.04 -0.27
C LEU A 144 10.94 10.50 -0.21
N ASN A 145 11.08 9.19 -0.20
CA ASN A 145 12.36 8.50 0.04
C ASN A 145 13.21 8.30 -1.21
N TRP A 146 12.81 8.82 -2.35
CA TRP A 146 13.60 8.76 -3.59
C TRP A 146 13.29 9.94 -4.51
N LEU A 147 14.15 10.12 -5.51
CA LEU A 147 13.91 11.05 -6.60
C LEU A 147 12.60 10.73 -7.32
N PRO A 148 11.99 11.72 -8.01
CA PRO A 148 10.73 11.52 -8.71
C PRO A 148 10.78 10.33 -9.66
N ASN A 149 9.82 9.41 -9.53
CA ASN A 149 9.67 8.25 -10.40
C ASN A 149 8.23 7.72 -10.38
N GLY A 150 7.94 6.68 -11.17
CA GLY A 150 6.59 6.11 -11.30
C GLY A 150 5.98 5.59 -10.00
N LEU A 151 6.76 5.17 -9.00
CA LEU A 151 6.24 4.66 -7.73
C LEU A 151 5.50 5.73 -6.92
N GLN A 152 5.74 6.99 -7.24
CA GLN A 152 5.22 8.14 -6.50
C GLN A 152 3.99 8.78 -7.18
N LEU A 153 3.57 8.28 -8.35
CA LEU A 153 2.41 8.80 -9.09
C LEU A 153 1.16 9.02 -8.22
N PRO A 154 0.81 8.15 -7.27
CA PRO A 154 -0.37 8.36 -6.42
C PRO A 154 -0.36 9.67 -5.63
N PHE A 155 0.80 10.16 -5.22
CA PHE A 155 0.92 11.41 -4.45
C PHE A 155 0.72 12.67 -5.30
N TYR A 156 0.83 12.53 -6.64
CA TYR A 156 0.65 13.62 -7.60
C TYR A 156 -0.68 13.52 -8.38
N ALA A 157 -1.40 12.41 -8.23
CA ALA A 157 -2.61 12.13 -9.00
C ALA A 157 -3.85 12.88 -8.48
N THR A 158 -3.83 13.36 -7.24
CA THR A 158 -4.93 14.11 -6.59
C THR A 158 -4.54 15.57 -6.44
N ASP A 159 -5.45 16.48 -6.75
CA ASP A 159 -5.35 17.88 -6.36
C ASP A 159 -5.85 18.06 -4.93
N PHE A 160 -4.93 17.95 -3.97
CA PHE A 160 -5.25 18.06 -2.55
C PHE A 160 -5.88 19.41 -2.18
N GLY A 161 -5.47 20.49 -2.85
CA GLY A 161 -6.01 21.82 -2.61
C GLY A 161 -7.46 21.95 -3.06
N ALA A 162 -7.72 21.60 -4.31
CA ALA A 162 -9.06 21.74 -4.89
C ALA A 162 -10.07 20.72 -4.34
N GLU A 163 -9.62 19.48 -4.08
CA GLU A 163 -10.53 18.40 -3.68
C GLU A 163 -10.72 18.27 -2.16
N LEU A 164 -9.72 18.67 -1.37
CA LEU A 164 -9.69 18.36 0.07
C LEU A 164 -9.37 19.58 0.95
N ASP A 165 -9.23 20.78 0.37
CA ASP A 165 -8.82 22.00 1.10
C ASP A 165 -7.56 21.76 1.97
N LEU A 166 -6.53 21.12 1.36
CA LEU A 166 -5.30 20.73 2.03
C LEU A 166 -4.08 21.10 1.17
N ASP A 167 -3.20 21.96 1.70
CA ASP A 167 -1.93 22.28 1.07
C ASP A 167 -0.92 21.14 1.34
N VAL A 168 -0.51 20.41 0.29
CA VAL A 168 0.47 19.34 0.39
C VAL A 168 1.75 19.73 -0.33
N SER A 169 2.82 19.93 0.44
CA SER A 169 4.17 20.10 -0.12
C SER A 169 4.91 18.78 -0.13
N ILE A 170 5.60 18.48 -1.24
CA ILE A 170 6.33 17.22 -1.44
C ILE A 170 7.80 17.53 -1.62
N ASP A 171 8.64 16.94 -0.76
CA ASP A 171 10.10 17.03 -0.82
C ASP A 171 10.70 15.65 -1.12
N HIS A 172 11.74 15.63 -1.97
CA HIS A 172 12.40 14.39 -2.39
C HIS A 172 13.74 14.21 -1.66
N HIS A 173 13.92 13.04 -1.07
CA HIS A 173 15.15 12.66 -0.37
C HIS A 173 15.78 11.42 -1.04
N ARG A 174 17.10 11.31 -0.97
CA ARG A 174 17.81 10.12 -1.45
C ARG A 174 17.96 9.10 -0.31
N GLY A 175 17.01 8.17 -0.22
CA GLY A 175 16.99 7.07 0.74
C GLY A 175 15.99 7.23 1.88
N SER A 176 15.56 6.10 2.40
CA SER A 176 14.57 6.00 3.49
C SER A 176 15.04 6.65 4.79
N GLU A 177 16.35 6.64 5.07
CA GLU A 177 16.91 7.27 6.28
C GLU A 177 16.76 8.78 6.27
N ARG A 178 16.95 9.41 5.12
CA ARG A 178 16.83 10.87 5.00
C ARG A 178 15.37 11.34 5.10
N SER A 179 14.44 10.62 4.47
CA SER A 179 13.02 10.94 4.63
C SER A 179 12.53 10.69 6.05
N LEU A 180 13.06 9.65 6.72
CA LEU A 180 12.78 9.38 8.13
C LEU A 180 13.34 10.49 9.04
N ALA A 181 14.59 10.91 8.83
CA ALA A 181 15.20 11.98 9.59
C ALA A 181 14.39 13.28 9.50
N ALA A 182 13.96 13.66 8.28
CA ALA A 182 13.10 14.83 8.07
C ALA A 182 11.81 14.77 8.91
N VAL A 183 11.21 13.58 9.10
CA VAL A 183 10.03 13.41 9.97
C VAL A 183 10.41 13.52 11.44
N ILE A 184 11.47 12.86 11.88
CA ILE A 184 11.93 12.87 13.29
C ILE A 184 12.30 14.30 13.71
N GLU A 185 13.01 15.03 12.86
CA GLU A 185 13.45 16.42 13.11
C GLU A 185 12.33 17.45 12.97
N GLY A 186 11.15 17.04 12.47
CA GLY A 186 9.99 17.92 12.29
C GLY A 186 10.04 18.79 11.05
N GLU A 187 10.92 18.51 10.12
CA GLU A 187 10.98 19.15 8.79
C GLU A 187 9.82 18.66 7.89
N ALA A 188 9.41 17.39 8.04
CA ALA A 188 8.24 16.82 7.41
C ALA A 188 7.21 16.32 8.44
N ASP A 189 5.95 16.27 8.04
CA ASP A 189 4.86 15.76 8.86
C ASP A 189 4.65 14.26 8.64
N VAL A 190 4.83 13.82 7.39
CA VAL A 190 4.72 12.42 6.94
C VAL A 190 5.94 12.10 6.09
N GLY A 191 6.51 10.91 6.26
CA GLY A 191 7.60 10.40 5.42
C GLY A 191 7.23 9.09 4.74
N LEU A 192 7.58 8.94 3.47
CA LEU A 192 7.61 7.63 2.83
C LEU A 192 8.94 6.98 3.19
N VAL A 193 8.91 5.85 3.88
CA VAL A 193 10.08 5.17 4.45
C VAL A 193 9.97 3.67 4.17
N GLY A 194 11.08 3.02 3.86
CA GLY A 194 11.10 1.56 3.78
C GLY A 194 10.77 0.92 5.12
N ALA A 195 10.00 -0.16 5.11
CA ALA A 195 9.51 -0.78 6.34
C ALA A 195 10.64 -1.28 7.25
N ALA A 196 11.76 -1.75 6.70
CA ALA A 196 12.88 -2.22 7.50
C ALA A 196 13.62 -1.07 8.21
N THR A 197 13.80 0.06 7.52
CA THR A 197 14.36 1.29 8.11
C THR A 197 13.44 1.80 9.22
N LEU A 198 12.13 1.83 8.99
CA LEU A 198 11.14 2.23 10.00
C LEU A 198 11.15 1.31 11.23
N ALA A 199 11.19 -0.01 11.03
CA ALA A 199 11.23 -0.97 12.13
C ALA A 199 12.52 -0.83 12.97
N ARG A 200 13.68 -0.63 12.32
CA ARG A 200 14.96 -0.39 12.97
C ARG A 200 14.94 0.88 13.81
N ALA A 201 14.43 1.98 13.28
CA ALA A 201 14.30 3.23 14.02
C ALA A 201 13.43 3.07 15.27
N ARG A 202 12.31 2.37 15.17
CA ARG A 202 11.46 2.05 16.34
C ARG A 202 12.17 1.19 17.39
N GLU A 203 12.98 0.21 16.97
CA GLU A 203 13.81 -0.57 17.91
C GLU A 203 14.87 0.27 18.60
N SER A 204 15.40 1.30 17.93
CA SER A 204 16.32 2.27 18.50
C SER A 204 15.65 3.27 19.44
N GLY A 205 14.32 3.28 19.53
CA GLY A 205 13.54 4.15 20.39
C GLY A 205 13.09 5.46 19.73
N ASP A 206 13.29 5.60 18.42
CA ASP A 206 12.83 6.79 17.71
C ASP A 206 11.29 6.90 17.74
N PRO A 207 10.76 8.12 17.97
CA PRO A 207 9.34 8.38 18.10
C PRO A 207 8.64 8.42 16.74
N ILE A 208 8.49 7.29 16.12
CA ILE A 208 7.89 7.13 14.79
C ILE A 208 6.93 5.94 14.75
N VAL A 209 5.82 6.06 14.02
CA VAL A 209 4.85 4.98 13.82
C VAL A 209 4.47 4.83 12.36
N PRO A 210 4.16 3.60 11.88
CA PRO A 210 3.59 3.38 10.57
C PRO A 210 2.17 3.95 10.51
N LEU A 211 1.86 4.72 9.47
CA LEU A 211 0.55 5.28 9.20
C LEU A 211 -0.22 4.45 8.15
N ALA A 212 0.43 4.14 7.03
CA ALA A 212 -0.15 3.31 5.97
C ALA A 212 0.96 2.64 5.15
N VAL A 213 0.80 1.38 4.81
CA VAL A 213 1.71 0.66 3.90
C VAL A 213 1.29 0.91 2.46
N VAL A 214 2.07 1.67 1.72
CA VAL A 214 1.76 2.06 0.33
C VAL A 214 1.92 0.89 -0.62
N TYR A 215 3.06 0.19 -0.52
CA TYR A 215 3.32 -1.05 -1.24
C TYR A 215 3.43 -2.20 -0.25
N GLN A 216 2.56 -3.17 -0.41
CA GLN A 216 2.35 -4.26 0.56
C GLN A 216 3.47 -5.28 0.63
N ARG A 217 4.42 -5.22 -0.30
CA ARG A 217 5.63 -6.05 -0.34
C ARG A 217 6.85 -5.21 -0.70
N ALA A 218 8.01 -5.56 -0.13
CA ALA A 218 9.27 -4.91 -0.45
C ALA A 218 9.66 -5.15 -1.92
N MET A 219 10.21 -4.13 -2.55
CA MET A 219 10.59 -4.13 -3.96
C MET A 219 12.08 -4.35 -4.18
N THR A 220 12.80 -4.81 -3.15
CA THR A 220 14.23 -5.11 -3.24
C THR A 220 14.44 -6.44 -3.94
N VAL A 221 15.42 -6.45 -4.82
CA VAL A 221 15.84 -7.63 -5.58
C VAL A 221 17.35 -7.89 -5.41
N LEU A 222 17.73 -9.14 -5.66
CA LEU A 222 19.10 -9.53 -5.97
C LEU A 222 19.14 -9.82 -7.47
N TYR A 223 20.10 -9.27 -8.20
CA TYR A 223 20.20 -9.50 -9.64
C TYR A 223 21.62 -9.68 -10.12
N THR A 224 21.77 -10.36 -11.24
CA THR A 224 23.06 -10.68 -11.85
C THR A 224 22.97 -10.72 -13.36
N GLU A 225 24.09 -10.51 -14.04
CA GLU A 225 24.25 -10.79 -15.45
C GLU A 225 24.50 -12.31 -15.63
N ARG A 226 23.67 -12.97 -16.45
CA ARG A 226 23.70 -14.43 -16.64
C ARG A 226 25.04 -14.94 -17.16
N GLU A 227 25.65 -14.25 -18.12
CA GLU A 227 26.93 -14.69 -18.70
C GLU A 227 28.03 -14.69 -17.66
N ARG A 228 28.07 -13.70 -16.80
CA ARG A 228 29.04 -13.58 -15.73
C ARG A 228 28.78 -14.52 -14.57
N PHE A 229 27.51 -14.72 -14.22
CA PHE A 229 27.11 -15.67 -13.16
C PHE A 229 27.38 -17.13 -13.59
N GLY A 230 27.31 -17.42 -14.90
CA GLY A 230 27.60 -18.69 -15.51
C GLY A 230 26.45 -19.69 -15.65
N GLU A 231 25.31 -19.39 -14.97
CA GLU A 231 24.07 -20.16 -15.05
C GLU A 231 22.87 -19.25 -14.71
N PRO A 232 21.61 -19.64 -15.03
CA PRO A 232 20.45 -18.87 -14.61
C PRO A 232 20.32 -18.82 -13.09
N LEU A 233 20.24 -17.60 -12.51
CA LEU A 233 19.97 -17.40 -11.09
C LEU A 233 18.46 -17.60 -10.82
N SER A 234 18.13 -18.70 -10.14
CA SER A 234 16.72 -19.08 -9.86
C SER A 234 16.50 -19.64 -8.46
N ARG A 235 17.57 -19.91 -7.71
CA ARG A 235 17.52 -20.50 -6.37
C ARG A 235 18.50 -19.81 -5.44
N LEU A 236 18.16 -19.80 -4.15
CA LEU A 236 18.94 -19.14 -3.10
C LEU A 236 20.31 -19.79 -2.86
N ASP A 237 20.38 -21.13 -2.94
CA ASP A 237 21.61 -21.88 -2.74
C ASP A 237 22.70 -21.55 -3.76
N GLN A 238 22.34 -20.99 -4.93
CA GLN A 238 23.30 -20.52 -5.93
C GLN A 238 24.07 -19.26 -5.49
N LEU A 239 23.62 -18.59 -4.42
CA LEU A 239 24.31 -17.43 -3.85
C LEU A 239 25.49 -17.83 -2.94
N GLU A 240 25.61 -19.10 -2.54
CA GLU A 240 26.70 -19.56 -1.71
C GLU A 240 28.08 -19.38 -2.42
N GLY A 241 29.02 -18.78 -1.68
CA GLY A 241 30.36 -18.48 -2.20
C GLY A 241 30.43 -17.35 -3.23
N ARG A 242 29.31 -16.61 -3.44
CA ARG A 242 29.26 -15.46 -4.35
C ARG A 242 29.53 -14.16 -3.61
N ARG A 243 30.10 -13.20 -4.33
CA ARG A 243 30.29 -11.82 -3.86
C ARG A 243 29.00 -11.03 -4.12
N ILE A 244 28.34 -10.59 -3.05
CA ILE A 244 27.11 -9.82 -3.17
C ILE A 244 27.41 -8.35 -2.88
N GLY A 245 27.28 -7.53 -3.91
CA GLY A 245 27.48 -6.10 -3.85
C GLY A 245 26.26 -5.38 -3.26
N MET A 246 26.53 -4.51 -2.29
CA MET A 246 25.48 -3.76 -1.59
C MET A 246 25.97 -2.33 -1.31
N PRO A 247 25.18 -1.29 -1.66
CA PRO A 247 25.55 0.07 -1.32
C PRO A 247 25.50 0.28 0.20
N PRO A 248 26.38 1.11 0.78
CA PRO A 248 26.34 1.44 2.20
C PRO A 248 25.01 2.18 2.53
N ASP A 249 24.51 2.00 3.75
CA ASP A 249 23.35 2.71 4.30
C ASP A 249 22.04 2.66 3.47
N ALA A 250 21.92 1.72 2.53
CA ALA A 250 20.73 1.56 1.72
C ALA A 250 19.72 0.58 2.36
N GLU A 251 18.43 0.86 2.16
CA GLU A 251 17.34 -0.07 2.50
C GLU A 251 17.54 -1.44 1.85
N SER A 252 18.01 -1.47 0.59
CA SER A 252 18.30 -2.70 -0.15
C SER A 252 19.35 -3.56 0.56
N ARG A 253 20.39 -2.96 1.12
CA ARG A 253 21.40 -3.65 1.94
C ARG A 253 20.79 -4.27 3.19
N LEU A 254 19.99 -3.50 3.92
CA LEU A 254 19.33 -4.00 5.14
C LEU A 254 18.43 -5.20 4.82
N LEU A 255 17.59 -5.07 3.81
CA LEU A 255 16.67 -6.13 3.38
C LEU A 255 17.40 -7.37 2.86
N ALA A 256 18.44 -7.19 2.05
CA ALA A 256 19.23 -8.31 1.55
C ALA A 256 19.92 -9.06 2.70
N ARG A 257 20.53 -8.36 3.66
CA ARG A 257 21.16 -8.99 4.83
C ARG A 257 20.15 -9.75 5.69
N LEU A 258 18.96 -9.18 5.93
CA LEU A 258 17.87 -9.85 6.64
C LEU A 258 17.46 -11.14 5.91
N PHE A 259 17.31 -11.05 4.61
CA PHE A 259 16.92 -12.15 3.75
C PHE A 259 17.97 -13.29 3.74
N LEU A 260 19.24 -12.95 3.53
CA LEU A 260 20.34 -13.92 3.50
C LEU A 260 20.51 -14.63 4.84
N ALA A 261 20.39 -13.88 5.95
CA ALA A 261 20.41 -14.46 7.30
C ALA A 261 19.22 -15.39 7.56
N GLN A 262 18.03 -15.06 7.09
CA GLN A 262 16.85 -15.94 7.21
C GLN A 262 16.98 -17.21 6.35
N ALA A 263 17.64 -17.11 5.20
CA ALA A 263 17.91 -18.24 4.31
C ALA A 263 18.99 -19.19 4.85
N GLY A 264 19.69 -18.82 5.93
CA GLY A 264 20.78 -19.61 6.51
C GLY A 264 22.03 -19.66 5.62
N LEU A 265 22.18 -18.69 4.74
CA LEU A 265 23.34 -18.58 3.84
C LEU A 265 24.46 -17.82 4.58
N GLU A 266 25.34 -18.56 5.25
CA GLU A 266 26.44 -17.99 6.07
C GLU A 266 27.73 -17.75 5.26
N ALA A 267 27.93 -18.46 4.16
CA ALA A 267 29.14 -18.39 3.34
C ALA A 267 29.03 -17.40 2.19
N ILE A 268 28.59 -16.15 2.49
CA ILE A 268 28.46 -15.08 1.51
C ILE A 268 29.49 -13.99 1.78
N GLU A 269 30.20 -13.58 0.75
CA GLU A 269 31.05 -12.40 0.79
C GLU A 269 30.23 -11.17 0.43
N THR A 270 30.11 -10.20 1.35
CA THR A 270 29.47 -8.91 1.07
C THR A 270 30.50 -7.89 0.64
N VAL A 271 30.31 -7.28 -0.52
CA VAL A 271 31.15 -6.21 -1.07
C VAL A 271 30.40 -4.89 -0.95
N GLU A 272 31.09 -3.89 -0.42
CA GLU A 272 30.54 -2.54 -0.37
C GLU A 272 30.73 -1.87 -1.74
N ILE A 273 29.64 -1.33 -2.28
CA ILE A 273 29.63 -0.67 -3.60
C ILE A 273 29.51 0.83 -3.38
N GLU A 274 30.51 1.56 -3.90
CA GLU A 274 30.46 3.01 -4.03
C GLU A 274 29.98 3.36 -5.44
N GLY A 275 28.77 3.87 -5.59
CA GLY A 275 28.18 4.22 -6.88
C GLY A 275 26.97 3.40 -7.27
N GLU A 276 26.73 3.25 -8.56
CA GLU A 276 25.58 2.52 -9.09
C GLU A 276 25.87 1.00 -9.07
N GLU A 277 24.93 0.22 -8.57
CA GLU A 277 25.06 -1.25 -8.43
C GLU A 277 25.24 -1.92 -9.80
N ALA A 278 24.58 -1.39 -10.83
CA ALA A 278 24.70 -1.87 -12.20
C ALA A 278 26.14 -1.78 -12.74
N ASP A 279 26.81 -0.67 -12.46
CA ASP A 279 28.20 -0.45 -12.89
C ASP A 279 29.15 -1.42 -12.21
N ALA A 280 29.00 -1.65 -10.91
CA ALA A 280 29.80 -2.62 -10.15
C ALA A 280 29.56 -4.06 -10.64
N LEU A 281 28.32 -4.41 -11.00
CA LEU A 281 28.01 -5.71 -11.59
C LEU A 281 28.71 -5.88 -12.95
N LEU A 282 28.60 -4.91 -13.84
CA LEU A 282 29.21 -4.97 -15.18
C LEU A 282 30.74 -4.90 -15.13
N ALA A 283 31.33 -4.20 -14.17
CA ALA A 283 32.78 -4.18 -13.94
C ALA A 283 33.30 -5.53 -13.37
N GLY A 284 32.43 -6.32 -12.74
CA GLY A 284 32.79 -7.58 -12.10
C GLY A 284 33.33 -7.42 -10.68
N ASP A 285 33.02 -6.30 -10.05
CA ASP A 285 33.36 -6.04 -8.65
C ASP A 285 32.50 -6.92 -7.72
N ALA A 286 31.29 -7.28 -8.16
CA ALA A 286 30.39 -8.22 -7.50
C ALA A 286 29.83 -9.23 -8.50
N ASP A 287 29.44 -10.42 -8.01
CA ASP A 287 28.82 -11.47 -8.82
C ASP A 287 27.29 -11.31 -8.87
N VAL A 288 26.73 -10.73 -7.83
CA VAL A 288 25.32 -10.39 -7.66
C VAL A 288 25.26 -9.03 -6.98
N VAL A 289 24.26 -8.22 -7.28
CA VAL A 289 24.06 -6.94 -6.59
C VAL A 289 22.63 -6.81 -6.06
N THR A 290 22.45 -5.99 -5.04
CA THR A 290 21.12 -5.58 -4.56
C THR A 290 20.60 -4.43 -5.41
N GLY A 291 19.28 -4.22 -5.41
CA GLY A 291 18.66 -3.07 -6.05
C GLY A 291 17.16 -3.08 -5.92
N SER A 292 16.51 -2.17 -6.64
CA SER A 292 15.07 -2.12 -6.82
C SER A 292 14.63 -2.96 -8.01
N VAL A 293 13.38 -3.35 -8.06
CA VAL A 293 12.78 -4.07 -9.22
C VAL A 293 12.87 -3.30 -10.54
N SER A 294 13.14 -1.99 -10.52
CA SER A 294 13.36 -1.15 -11.70
C SER A 294 14.75 -1.35 -12.32
N ASP A 295 15.80 -1.54 -11.51
CA ASP A 295 17.19 -1.48 -11.93
C ASP A 295 17.58 -2.53 -12.98
N PRO A 296 17.15 -3.80 -12.87
CA PRO A 296 17.41 -4.80 -13.91
C PRO A 296 16.89 -4.47 -15.30
N ARG A 297 15.93 -3.53 -15.39
CA ARG A 297 15.32 -3.15 -16.68
C ARG A 297 16.22 -2.30 -17.54
N GLU A 298 16.96 -1.40 -16.94
CA GLU A 298 17.90 -0.54 -17.66
C GLU A 298 18.98 -1.38 -18.33
N LEU A 299 19.51 -2.35 -17.59
CA LEU A 299 20.47 -3.32 -18.14
C LEU A 299 19.87 -4.19 -19.25
N ARG A 300 18.63 -4.68 -19.07
CA ARG A 300 17.93 -5.45 -20.12
C ARG A 300 17.65 -4.58 -21.36
N ALA A 301 17.34 -3.30 -21.19
CA ALA A 301 17.15 -2.37 -22.29
C ALA A 301 18.46 -2.10 -23.03
N ALA A 302 19.61 -2.18 -22.35
CA ALA A 302 20.93 -2.11 -22.93
C ALA A 302 21.36 -3.42 -23.64
N GLY A 303 20.55 -4.48 -23.55
CA GLY A 303 20.79 -5.77 -24.23
C GLY A 303 21.31 -6.89 -23.34
N GLU A 304 21.50 -6.63 -22.06
CA GLU A 304 22.04 -7.60 -21.10
C GLU A 304 20.99 -8.66 -20.69
N THR A 305 21.44 -9.88 -20.47
CA THR A 305 20.60 -10.95 -19.93
C THR A 305 20.70 -10.96 -18.40
N ILE A 306 19.71 -10.35 -17.74
CA ILE A 306 19.70 -10.19 -16.29
C ILE A 306 18.71 -11.14 -15.64
N ASP A 307 19.21 -11.95 -14.70
CA ASP A 307 18.41 -12.78 -13.79
C ASP A 307 18.16 -12.05 -12.48
N VAL A 308 16.98 -12.30 -11.88
CA VAL A 308 16.49 -11.57 -10.70
C VAL A 308 15.87 -12.53 -9.70
N LEU A 309 16.27 -12.42 -8.43
CA LEU A 309 15.56 -12.97 -7.28
C LEU A 309 14.87 -11.87 -6.50
N THR A 310 13.55 -11.95 -6.40
CA THR A 310 12.76 -10.98 -5.63
C THR A 310 12.71 -11.40 -4.17
N ILE A 311 13.22 -10.58 -3.27
CA ILE A 311 13.25 -10.87 -1.82
C ILE A 311 11.85 -11.15 -1.27
N ALA A 312 10.86 -10.37 -1.70
CA ALA A 312 9.48 -10.49 -1.23
C ALA A 312 8.77 -11.80 -1.60
N GLU A 313 9.29 -12.58 -2.56
CA GLU A 313 8.75 -13.91 -2.90
C GLU A 313 9.15 -14.96 -1.85
N HIS A 314 10.28 -14.76 -1.21
CA HIS A 314 10.84 -15.68 -0.22
C HIS A 314 10.66 -15.18 1.22
N PHE A 315 10.66 -13.87 1.40
CA PHE A 315 10.55 -13.23 2.70
C PHE A 315 9.52 -12.08 2.63
N PRO A 316 8.24 -12.35 2.97
CA PRO A 316 7.17 -11.38 2.84
C PRO A 316 7.26 -10.32 3.93
N ILE A 317 7.82 -9.18 3.58
CA ILE A 317 7.89 -7.96 4.39
C ILE A 317 7.23 -6.79 3.67
N TYR A 318 6.75 -5.84 4.43
CA TYR A 318 6.18 -4.61 3.87
C TYR A 318 7.22 -3.81 3.08
N GLY A 319 6.74 -3.14 2.05
CA GLY A 319 7.50 -2.18 1.25
C GLY A 319 7.40 -0.76 1.81
N PRO A 320 7.52 0.26 0.95
CA PRO A 320 7.41 1.65 1.34
C PRO A 320 6.14 1.97 2.11
N THR A 321 6.31 2.61 3.25
CA THR A 321 5.31 2.87 4.28
C THR A 321 5.29 4.35 4.62
N LEU A 322 4.12 4.95 4.71
CA LEU A 322 3.95 6.28 5.29
C LEU A 322 4.17 6.20 6.79
N ALA A 323 5.05 7.03 7.30
CA ALA A 323 5.44 7.10 8.71
C ALA A 323 5.21 8.50 9.26
N VAL A 324 4.88 8.59 10.55
CA VAL A 324 4.51 9.84 11.22
C VAL A 324 4.97 9.80 12.68
N ARG A 325 5.29 10.98 13.26
CA ARG A 325 5.53 11.09 14.70
C ARG A 325 4.23 10.97 15.50
N PRO A 326 4.23 10.30 16.68
CA PRO A 326 3.07 10.24 17.55
C PRO A 326 2.49 11.61 17.93
N GLY A 327 3.34 12.61 18.15
CA GLY A 327 2.92 13.99 18.45
C GLY A 327 2.15 14.64 17.30
N THR A 328 2.67 14.53 16.08
CA THR A 328 1.99 14.99 14.85
C THR A 328 0.65 14.29 14.66
N LEU A 329 0.61 12.96 14.87
CA LEU A 329 -0.59 12.16 14.72
C LEU A 329 -1.72 12.59 15.68
N ARG A 330 -1.38 12.95 16.94
CA ARG A 330 -2.36 13.43 17.91
C ARG A 330 -2.84 14.85 17.64
N SER A 331 -1.92 15.75 17.30
CA SER A 331 -2.22 17.17 17.12
C SER A 331 -2.82 17.52 15.76
N ARG A 332 -2.62 16.66 14.73
CA ARG A 332 -2.97 16.93 13.34
C ARG A 332 -3.77 15.79 12.71
N ARG A 333 -4.65 15.16 13.50
CA ARG A 333 -5.47 14.02 13.06
C ARG A 333 -6.27 14.32 11.79
N GLU A 334 -6.98 15.42 11.76
CA GLU A 334 -7.86 15.79 10.64
C GLU A 334 -7.08 16.05 9.33
N PRO A 335 -6.00 16.87 9.31
CA PRO A 335 -5.15 17.00 8.13
C PRO A 335 -4.58 15.67 7.64
N LEU A 336 -4.18 14.77 8.54
CA LEU A 336 -3.65 13.45 8.17
C LEU A 336 -4.74 12.54 7.59
N GLU A 337 -5.97 12.58 8.12
CA GLU A 337 -7.11 11.85 7.55
C GLU A 337 -7.42 12.38 6.13
N ARG A 338 -7.45 13.71 5.91
CA ARG A 338 -7.62 14.31 4.57
C ARG A 338 -6.48 13.93 3.61
N PHE A 339 -5.24 13.96 4.09
CA PHE A 339 -4.07 13.52 3.31
C PHE A 339 -4.19 12.05 2.87
N LEU A 340 -4.60 11.15 3.76
CA LEU A 340 -4.83 9.74 3.44
C LEU A 340 -5.97 9.56 2.43
N VAL A 341 -7.08 10.29 2.58
CA VAL A 341 -8.17 10.29 1.59
C VAL A 341 -7.66 10.67 0.21
N GLY A 342 -6.88 11.76 0.11
CA GLY A 342 -6.27 12.18 -1.14
C GLY A 342 -5.29 11.15 -1.70
N THR A 343 -4.50 10.50 -0.85
CA THR A 343 -3.58 9.44 -1.28
C THR A 343 -4.33 8.21 -1.81
N ILE A 344 -5.44 7.80 -1.18
CA ILE A 344 -6.30 6.70 -1.65
C ILE A 344 -6.92 7.05 -3.01
N ARG A 345 -7.43 8.29 -3.16
CA ARG A 345 -7.96 8.78 -4.45
C ARG A 345 -6.88 8.81 -5.52
N GLY A 346 -5.71 9.32 -5.18
CA GLY A 346 -4.56 9.35 -6.09
C GLY A 346 -4.11 7.96 -6.51
N TRP A 347 -4.13 6.98 -5.60
CA TRP A 347 -3.87 5.58 -5.92
C TRP A 347 -4.91 5.03 -6.90
N ALA A 348 -6.20 5.27 -6.65
CA ALA A 348 -7.29 4.85 -7.53
C ALA A 348 -7.17 5.49 -8.93
N THR A 349 -6.90 6.80 -8.98
CA THR A 349 -6.74 7.55 -10.22
C THR A 349 -5.53 7.05 -11.02
N ALA A 350 -4.39 6.81 -10.34
CA ALA A 350 -3.20 6.25 -10.96
C ALA A 350 -3.44 4.83 -11.51
N LEU A 351 -4.22 3.99 -10.82
CA LEU A 351 -4.60 2.66 -11.33
C LEU A 351 -5.53 2.72 -12.54
N GLY A 352 -6.50 3.64 -12.52
CA GLY A 352 -7.52 3.74 -13.58
C GLY A 352 -7.05 4.42 -14.87
N ALA A 353 -6.07 5.33 -14.77
CA ALA A 353 -5.62 6.20 -15.86
C ALA A 353 -4.11 6.49 -15.79
N THR A 354 -3.27 5.47 -15.60
CA THR A 354 -1.83 5.61 -15.32
C THR A 354 -1.11 6.49 -16.35
N GLY A 355 -1.36 6.24 -17.62
CA GLY A 355 -0.71 7.01 -18.71
C GLY A 355 -1.08 8.49 -18.71
N GLU A 356 -2.34 8.83 -18.40
CA GLU A 356 -2.82 10.21 -18.32
C GLU A 356 -2.22 10.91 -17.09
N VAL A 357 -2.17 10.22 -15.95
CA VAL A 357 -1.54 10.74 -14.73
C VAL A 357 -0.04 10.98 -14.98
N ALA A 358 0.66 10.00 -15.54
CA ALA A 358 2.08 10.11 -15.85
C ALA A 358 2.36 11.30 -16.78
N ALA A 359 1.58 11.45 -17.86
CA ALA A 359 1.74 12.58 -18.79
C ALA A 359 1.50 13.94 -18.11
N ARG A 360 0.49 14.03 -17.23
CA ARG A 360 0.17 15.27 -16.52
C ARG A 360 1.24 15.69 -15.52
N VAL A 361 1.86 14.73 -14.83
CA VAL A 361 2.80 15.01 -13.74
C VAL A 361 4.26 15.05 -14.18
N THR A 362 4.55 14.67 -15.42
CA THR A 362 5.92 14.61 -15.97
C THR A 362 6.71 15.88 -15.69
N ASP A 363 6.15 17.04 -16.03
CA ASP A 363 6.82 18.34 -15.80
C ASP A 363 7.01 18.62 -14.30
N SER A 364 6.02 18.26 -13.47
CA SER A 364 6.05 18.52 -12.02
C SER A 364 7.10 17.69 -11.29
N ILE A 365 7.40 16.50 -11.80
CA ILE A 365 8.36 15.56 -11.17
C ILE A 365 9.73 15.56 -11.88
N GLY A 366 9.92 16.40 -12.90
CA GLY A 366 11.20 16.53 -13.60
C GLY A 366 11.63 15.26 -14.35
N SER A 367 10.67 14.50 -14.89
CA SER A 367 10.92 13.31 -15.72
C SER A 367 10.57 13.63 -17.17
N ASP A 368 11.34 13.14 -18.12
CA ASP A 368 11.10 13.33 -19.55
C ASP A 368 10.42 12.11 -20.22
N ASP A 369 10.16 11.03 -19.49
CA ASP A 369 9.57 9.79 -20.04
C ASP A 369 8.29 9.35 -19.29
N PRO A 370 7.10 9.86 -19.71
CA PRO A 370 5.82 9.43 -19.13
C PRO A 370 5.59 7.92 -19.27
N ALA A 371 6.09 7.31 -20.33
CA ALA A 371 5.93 5.87 -20.55
C ALA A 371 6.77 5.04 -19.55
N ALA A 372 7.93 5.53 -19.13
CA ALA A 372 8.71 4.90 -18.07
C ALA A 372 7.99 5.00 -16.72
N LEU A 373 7.42 6.16 -16.38
CA LEU A 373 6.62 6.37 -15.17
C LEU A 373 5.42 5.40 -15.15
N THR A 374 4.68 5.33 -16.26
CA THR A 374 3.54 4.42 -16.43
C THR A 374 3.94 2.97 -16.16
N ARG A 375 4.94 2.47 -16.88
CA ARG A 375 5.39 1.07 -16.73
C ARG A 375 5.88 0.76 -15.33
N THR A 376 6.56 1.70 -14.68
CA THR A 376 7.08 1.52 -13.31
C THR A 376 5.93 1.40 -12.32
N PHE A 377 4.93 2.29 -12.39
CA PHE A 377 3.78 2.23 -11.49
C PHE A 377 2.91 0.99 -11.73
N GLU A 378 2.52 0.70 -12.97
CA GLU A 378 1.67 -0.45 -13.30
C GLU A 378 2.27 -1.76 -12.79
N ARG A 379 3.56 -1.95 -13.00
CA ARG A 379 4.26 -3.13 -12.50
C ARG A 379 4.29 -3.16 -10.97
N ALA A 380 4.68 -2.06 -10.33
CA ALA A 380 4.76 -2.01 -8.88
C ALA A 380 3.40 -2.19 -8.21
N ALA A 381 2.36 -1.56 -8.73
CA ALA A 381 1.00 -1.72 -8.23
C ALA A 381 0.49 -3.17 -8.39
N SER A 382 0.74 -3.79 -9.54
CA SER A 382 0.33 -5.16 -9.83
C SER A 382 1.07 -6.19 -8.98
N GLU A 383 2.41 -6.08 -8.87
CA GLU A 383 3.24 -7.08 -8.21
C GLU A 383 3.36 -6.87 -6.70
N PHE A 384 3.33 -5.62 -6.22
CA PHE A 384 3.64 -5.24 -4.83
C PHE A 384 2.54 -4.44 -4.12
N GLY A 385 1.54 -3.94 -4.84
CA GLY A 385 0.52 -3.03 -4.30
C GLY A 385 -0.47 -3.69 -3.35
N GLU A 386 -0.66 -5.00 -3.43
CA GLU A 386 -1.67 -5.71 -2.64
C GLU A 386 -1.10 -6.87 -1.82
N SER A 387 -1.73 -7.09 -0.66
CA SER A 387 -1.59 -8.28 0.18
C SER A 387 -2.97 -8.88 0.48
N LYS A 388 -3.01 -10.02 1.17
CA LYS A 388 -4.27 -10.56 1.68
C LYS A 388 -4.94 -9.56 2.63
N ALA A 389 -4.18 -8.96 3.53
CA ALA A 389 -4.69 -8.01 4.52
C ALA A 389 -5.27 -6.75 3.87
N SER A 390 -4.58 -6.15 2.89
CA SER A 390 -5.09 -4.97 2.19
C SER A 390 -6.33 -5.27 1.34
N ARG A 391 -6.41 -6.47 0.73
CA ARG A 391 -7.63 -6.92 0.03
C ARG A 391 -8.82 -7.13 0.94
N GLU A 392 -8.60 -7.53 2.18
CA GLU A 392 -9.67 -7.77 3.15
C GLU A 392 -10.14 -6.50 3.86
N ARG A 393 -9.25 -5.53 4.08
CA ARG A 393 -9.49 -4.38 4.96
C ARG A 393 -9.41 -3.01 4.30
N GLY A 394 -8.83 -2.91 3.12
CA GLY A 394 -8.65 -1.69 2.36
C GLY A 394 -7.17 -1.31 2.14
N TRP A 395 -6.95 -0.31 1.33
CA TRP A 395 -5.64 0.22 0.99
C TRP A 395 -4.87 0.71 2.23
N GLY A 396 -3.58 0.55 2.20
CA GLY A 396 -2.69 1.03 3.27
C GLY A 396 -2.70 0.18 4.53
N HIS A 397 -3.62 -0.80 4.63
CA HIS A 397 -3.76 -1.62 5.82
C HIS A 397 -2.50 -2.44 6.10
N HIS A 398 -2.11 -2.50 7.37
CA HIS A 398 -1.02 -3.32 7.90
C HIS A 398 -1.47 -3.98 9.21
N ASP A 399 -0.82 -5.06 9.62
CA ASP A 399 -1.12 -5.78 10.85
C ASP A 399 0.12 -5.93 11.74
N GLU A 400 -0.11 -6.29 12.98
CA GLU A 400 0.93 -6.48 13.98
C GLU A 400 1.84 -7.65 13.61
N GLU A 401 1.26 -8.75 13.10
CA GLU A 401 2.01 -9.94 12.71
C GLU A 401 3.07 -9.63 11.63
N GLY A 402 2.74 -8.77 10.65
CA GLY A 402 3.69 -8.33 9.64
C GLY A 402 4.88 -7.56 10.24
N TRP A 403 4.61 -6.68 11.19
CA TRP A 403 5.66 -5.93 11.90
C TRP A 403 6.46 -6.82 12.84
N GLU A 404 5.85 -7.74 13.58
CA GLU A 404 6.54 -8.69 14.47
C GLU A 404 7.49 -9.61 13.69
N ARG A 405 7.09 -10.08 12.51
CA ARG A 405 7.98 -10.85 11.63
C ARG A 405 9.23 -10.05 11.25
N LEU A 406 9.05 -8.79 10.89
CA LEU A 406 10.15 -7.91 10.54
C LEU A 406 11.06 -7.62 11.73
N HIS A 407 10.52 -7.29 12.90
CA HIS A 407 11.29 -7.13 14.14
C HIS A 407 12.06 -8.40 14.53
N THR A 408 11.43 -9.58 14.41
CA THR A 408 12.10 -10.84 14.69
C THR A 408 13.29 -11.07 13.77
N ALA A 409 13.16 -10.75 12.49
CA ALA A 409 14.25 -10.85 11.52
C ALA A 409 15.40 -9.87 11.85
N LEU A 410 15.08 -8.62 12.16
CA LEU A 410 16.06 -7.60 12.57
C LEU A 410 16.89 -8.06 13.78
N ARG A 411 16.25 -8.53 14.84
CA ARG A 411 16.92 -9.02 16.06
C ARG A 411 17.85 -10.19 15.79
N ARG A 412 17.43 -11.17 14.97
CA ARG A 412 18.26 -12.31 14.60
C ARG A 412 19.52 -11.89 13.86
N THR A 413 19.38 -10.93 12.94
CA THR A 413 20.51 -10.39 12.18
C THR A 413 21.48 -9.58 13.05
N SER A 414 20.97 -8.81 14.03
CA SER A 414 21.80 -8.08 14.99
C SER A 414 22.59 -9.02 15.89
N LEU A 415 21.98 -10.12 16.32
CA LEU A 415 22.66 -11.14 17.14
C LEU A 415 23.73 -11.91 16.34
N ALA A 416 23.52 -12.14 15.05
CA ALA A 416 24.48 -12.82 14.18
C ALA A 416 25.72 -11.96 13.85
N ASN A 417 25.61 -10.61 13.95
CA ASN A 417 26.71 -9.67 13.65
C ASN A 417 27.43 -9.14 14.90
N GLY A 418 26.99 -9.52 16.08
CA GLY A 418 27.55 -9.10 17.38
C GLY A 418 28.49 -10.12 18.03
N GLY A 419 28.94 -11.15 17.28
CA GLY A 419 29.88 -12.15 17.70
C GLY A 419 31.25 -11.94 17.08
#